data_e5cafea5acdd0096f9a46fb2d30bfa55
#
_entry.id   e5cafea5acdd0096f9a46fb2d30bfa55
#
_cell.length_a   1.000
_cell.length_b   1.000
_cell.length_c   1.000
_cell.angle_alpha   90.00
_cell.angle_beta   90.00
_cell.angle_gamma   90.00
#
_symmetry.space_group_name_H-M   'P 1'
#
loop_
_entity.id
_entity.type
_entity.pdbx_description
1 polymer ?
#
loop_
_entity_poly.entity_id
_entity_poly.type
_entity_poly.pdbx_seq_one_letter_code
_entity_poly.pdbx_strand_id
1 'polypeptide(L)'
;VCLAGQAALRVGVGLVTVGVPESLHYLMEVKLTEVMTASLPEAENITLGIGAAGTILERAGRTDALAIGPGLGQGEELPHLLAQLVQEVSVPTVIDADGLNALVGQTDILRLAGAPIILTPHPGELARLCESTVAEVQAHRLPLARELAQEWGVKLVLKGARSIVATPEGAYYVNSTGGPALATGGSGDVLTGIIAGLLAQGLTAKEAAIAGVFIHGLAADEAARQVGGEHGVVAGDLIAALPTVLAGFHHKRAFF
;
A
#
# COMPACT_ATOMS: atom_id res chain seq x y z
N VAL A 1 0.37 9.91 -2.22
CA VAL A 1 0.39 9.22 -3.53
C VAL A 1 1.76 9.33 -4.22
N CYS A 2 2.45 10.50 -4.23
CA CYS A 2 3.77 10.66 -4.90
C CYS A 2 4.83 9.68 -4.38
N LEU A 3 4.93 9.51 -3.06
CA LEU A 3 5.86 8.57 -2.43
C LEU A 3 5.59 7.13 -2.88
N ALA A 4 4.32 6.73 -2.97
CA ALA A 4 3.96 5.40 -3.45
C ALA A 4 4.38 5.19 -4.91
N GLY A 5 4.10 6.17 -5.79
CA GLY A 5 4.51 6.09 -7.20
C GLY A 5 6.02 5.98 -7.38
N GLN A 6 6.79 6.81 -6.67
CA GLN A 6 8.25 6.77 -6.70
C GLN A 6 8.81 5.46 -6.13
N ALA A 7 8.24 4.95 -5.03
CA ALA A 7 8.65 3.67 -4.46
C ALA A 7 8.40 2.51 -5.42
N ALA A 8 7.26 2.49 -6.13
CA ALA A 8 6.95 1.49 -7.13
C ALA A 8 7.98 1.47 -8.28
N LEU A 9 8.38 2.64 -8.79
CA LEU A 9 9.46 2.71 -9.79
C LEU A 9 10.78 2.17 -9.23
N ARG A 10 11.14 2.53 -8.00
CA ARG A 10 12.42 2.13 -7.39
C ARG A 10 12.52 0.64 -7.08
N VAL A 11 11.41 -0.07 -6.95
CA VAL A 11 11.43 -1.55 -6.82
C VAL A 11 11.48 -2.27 -8.17
N GLY A 12 11.47 -1.54 -9.30
CA GLY A 12 11.75 -2.10 -10.62
C GLY A 12 10.57 -2.19 -11.58
N VAL A 13 9.47 -1.49 -11.30
CA VAL A 13 8.35 -1.37 -12.25
C VAL A 13 8.76 -0.48 -13.42
N GLY A 14 8.43 -0.89 -14.64
CA GLY A 14 8.77 -0.14 -15.85
C GLY A 14 7.95 1.15 -16.02
N LEU A 15 6.66 1.11 -15.73
CA LEU A 15 5.75 2.23 -15.88
C LEU A 15 4.83 2.35 -14.66
N VAL A 16 4.70 3.54 -14.10
CA VAL A 16 3.78 3.87 -13.01
C VAL A 16 2.96 5.08 -13.40
N THR A 17 1.65 4.99 -13.21
CA THR A 17 0.73 6.12 -13.42
C THR A 17 0.02 6.43 -12.10
N VAL A 18 0.05 7.69 -11.68
CA VAL A 18 -0.68 8.20 -10.53
C VAL A 18 -1.94 8.91 -11.02
N GLY A 19 -3.10 8.38 -10.64
CA GLY A 19 -4.40 9.03 -10.86
C GLY A 19 -4.68 10.05 -9.76
N VAL A 20 -5.10 11.26 -10.13
CA VAL A 20 -5.39 12.36 -9.22
C VAL A 20 -6.62 13.14 -9.67
N PRO A 21 -7.33 13.83 -8.77
CA PRO A 21 -8.38 14.78 -9.14
C PRO A 21 -7.90 15.76 -10.21
N GLU A 22 -8.80 16.13 -11.15
CA GLU A 22 -8.47 16.96 -12.31
C GLU A 22 -7.78 18.28 -11.94
N SER A 23 -8.24 18.94 -10.89
CA SER A 23 -7.65 20.21 -10.42
C SER A 23 -6.21 20.09 -9.92
N LEU A 24 -5.78 18.89 -9.50
CA LEU A 24 -4.43 18.62 -9.03
C LEU A 24 -3.49 18.07 -10.12
N HIS A 25 -4.00 17.75 -11.30
CA HIS A 25 -3.25 17.05 -12.34
C HIS A 25 -1.98 17.81 -12.74
N TYR A 26 -2.10 19.08 -13.10
CA TYR A 26 -0.95 19.90 -13.49
C TYR A 26 0.10 20.04 -12.37
N LEU A 27 -0.36 20.16 -11.12
CA LEU A 27 0.55 20.20 -9.98
C LEU A 27 1.37 18.91 -9.86
N MET A 28 0.75 17.77 -10.12
CA MET A 28 1.42 16.48 -10.06
C MET A 28 2.38 16.26 -11.22
N GLU A 29 2.06 16.75 -12.43
CA GLU A 29 2.99 16.74 -13.58
C GLU A 29 4.27 17.52 -13.28
N VAL A 30 4.15 18.67 -12.62
CA VAL A 30 5.31 19.46 -12.21
C VAL A 30 6.14 18.76 -11.12
N LYS A 31 5.48 18.04 -10.20
CA LYS A 31 6.13 17.40 -9.05
C LYS A 31 6.78 16.07 -9.38
N LEU A 32 6.25 15.33 -10.35
CA LEU A 32 6.67 13.96 -10.70
C LEU A 32 7.37 13.97 -12.06
N THR A 33 8.61 13.51 -12.11
CA THR A 33 9.40 13.50 -13.35
C THR A 33 9.28 12.16 -14.08
N GLU A 34 9.45 11.05 -13.38
CA GLU A 34 9.46 9.71 -13.99
C GLU A 34 8.12 8.97 -13.85
N VAL A 35 7.29 9.38 -12.89
CA VAL A 35 5.97 8.82 -12.67
C VAL A 35 4.98 9.58 -13.56
N MET A 36 4.27 8.86 -14.41
CA MET A 36 3.19 9.43 -15.22
C MET A 36 2.01 9.83 -14.35
N THR A 37 1.22 10.78 -14.84
CA THR A 37 0.02 11.25 -14.16
C THR A 37 -1.21 11.03 -15.03
N ALA A 38 -2.37 10.89 -14.39
CA ALA A 38 -3.65 10.79 -15.05
C ALA A 38 -4.69 11.65 -14.33
N SER A 39 -5.37 12.50 -15.09
CA SER A 39 -6.54 13.23 -14.60
C SER A 39 -7.71 12.27 -14.40
N LEU A 40 -8.35 12.36 -13.23
CA LEU A 40 -9.57 11.62 -12.88
C LEU A 40 -10.70 12.59 -12.59
N PRO A 41 -11.96 12.24 -12.93
CA PRO A 41 -13.11 13.04 -12.57
C PRO A 41 -13.14 13.38 -11.09
N GLU A 42 -13.28 14.67 -10.81
CA GLU A 42 -13.25 15.23 -9.46
C GLU A 42 -14.66 15.32 -8.89
N ALA A 43 -14.80 15.00 -7.60
CA ALA A 43 -15.97 15.27 -6.80
C ALA A 43 -15.76 16.54 -5.95
N GLU A 44 -16.68 16.83 -5.04
CA GLU A 44 -16.56 17.98 -4.15
C GLU A 44 -15.28 17.91 -3.28
N ASN A 45 -14.78 19.05 -2.87
CA ASN A 45 -13.61 19.21 -1.99
C ASN A 45 -12.30 18.58 -2.53
N ILE A 46 -12.13 18.58 -3.87
CA ILE A 46 -10.91 18.05 -4.52
C ILE A 46 -10.69 16.56 -4.15
N THR A 47 -11.76 15.79 -4.12
CA THR A 47 -11.72 14.34 -3.87
C THR A 47 -12.10 13.56 -5.12
N LEU A 48 -11.93 12.23 -5.09
CA LEU A 48 -12.50 11.35 -6.09
C LEU A 48 -13.88 10.87 -5.62
N GLY A 49 -14.82 10.79 -6.55
CA GLY A 49 -16.15 10.24 -6.32
C GLY A 49 -16.48 9.11 -7.28
N ILE A 50 -17.71 8.64 -7.23
CA ILE A 50 -18.21 7.53 -8.05
C ILE A 50 -18.03 7.78 -9.54
N GLY A 51 -18.04 9.05 -9.98
CA GLY A 51 -17.78 9.45 -11.36
C GLY A 51 -16.40 9.06 -11.88
N ALA A 52 -15.43 8.83 -11.01
CA ALA A 52 -14.09 8.38 -11.38
C ALA A 52 -14.00 6.86 -11.64
N ALA A 53 -14.98 6.06 -11.16
CA ALA A 53 -14.92 4.60 -11.22
C ALA A 53 -14.65 4.04 -12.61
N GLY A 54 -15.41 4.46 -13.62
CA GLY A 54 -15.25 3.99 -14.99
C GLY A 54 -13.85 4.25 -15.57
N THR A 55 -13.31 5.44 -15.33
CA THR A 55 -11.94 5.80 -15.78
C THR A 55 -10.88 4.98 -15.06
N ILE A 56 -11.04 4.76 -13.76
CA ILE A 56 -10.11 3.92 -12.98
C ILE A 56 -10.15 2.47 -13.45
N LEU A 57 -11.35 1.90 -13.65
CA LEU A 57 -11.52 0.52 -14.10
C LEU A 57 -10.96 0.29 -15.51
N GLU A 58 -11.21 1.21 -16.45
CA GLU A 58 -10.63 1.13 -17.80
C GLU A 58 -9.09 1.12 -17.75
N ARG A 59 -8.51 2.00 -16.95
CA ARG A 59 -7.05 2.07 -16.80
C ARG A 59 -6.50 0.84 -16.08
N ALA A 60 -7.11 0.41 -14.97
CA ALA A 60 -6.72 -0.77 -14.22
C ALA A 60 -6.71 -2.03 -15.10
N GLY A 61 -7.67 -2.18 -16.02
CA GLY A 61 -7.70 -3.29 -16.98
C GLY A 61 -6.51 -3.37 -17.95
N ARG A 62 -5.65 -2.35 -17.96
CA ARG A 62 -4.43 -2.26 -18.80
C ARG A 62 -3.14 -2.24 -17.96
N THR A 63 -3.24 -2.54 -16.68
CA THR A 63 -2.11 -2.58 -15.74
C THR A 63 -2.00 -3.94 -15.08
N ASP A 64 -0.90 -4.19 -14.39
CA ASP A 64 -0.64 -5.46 -13.71
C ASP A 64 -1.02 -5.39 -12.21
N ALA A 65 -1.16 -4.20 -11.64
CA ALA A 65 -1.55 -3.99 -10.25
C ALA A 65 -2.16 -2.59 -10.03
N LEU A 66 -2.97 -2.47 -8.99
CA LEU A 66 -3.53 -1.20 -8.53
C LEU A 66 -3.13 -0.94 -7.06
N ALA A 67 -2.85 0.32 -6.72
CA ALA A 67 -2.78 0.79 -5.35
C ALA A 67 -3.75 1.94 -5.16
N ILE A 68 -4.53 1.92 -4.10
CA ILE A 68 -5.53 2.95 -3.80
C ILE A 68 -5.50 3.32 -2.31
N GLY A 69 -5.65 4.60 -2.02
CA GLY A 69 -5.79 5.07 -0.64
C GLY A 69 -4.89 6.24 -0.28
N PRO A 70 -3.57 6.20 -0.48
CA PRO A 70 -2.69 7.29 -0.09
C PRO A 70 -3.11 8.64 -0.67
N GLY A 71 -3.60 9.55 0.21
CA GLY A 71 -3.97 10.90 -0.16
C GLY A 71 -5.31 11.05 -0.89
N LEU A 72 -6.23 10.11 -0.74
CA LEU A 72 -7.60 10.24 -1.29
C LEU A 72 -8.45 11.27 -0.55
N GLY A 73 -8.09 11.59 0.70
CA GLY A 73 -8.90 12.45 1.56
C GLY A 73 -10.15 11.76 2.12
N GLN A 74 -11.11 12.56 2.54
CA GLN A 74 -12.36 12.10 3.13
C GLN A 74 -13.54 12.70 2.35
N GLY A 75 -13.92 12.05 1.25
CA GLY A 75 -15.08 12.42 0.46
C GLY A 75 -16.28 11.52 0.78
N GLU A 76 -17.48 12.07 0.77
CA GLU A 76 -18.71 11.30 1.03
C GLU A 76 -18.95 10.18 0.02
N GLU A 77 -18.49 10.34 -1.20
CA GLU A 77 -18.63 9.34 -2.26
C GLU A 77 -17.54 8.27 -2.26
N LEU A 78 -16.43 8.46 -1.52
CA LEU A 78 -15.31 7.52 -1.52
C LEU A 78 -15.68 6.09 -1.09
N PRO A 79 -16.57 5.87 -0.09
CA PRO A 79 -17.02 4.52 0.24
C PRO A 79 -17.70 3.82 -0.93
N HIS A 80 -18.53 4.52 -1.70
CA HIS A 80 -19.22 3.96 -2.86
C HIS A 80 -18.25 3.68 -4.02
N LEU A 81 -17.33 4.63 -4.29
CA LEU A 81 -16.27 4.43 -5.29
C LEU A 81 -15.44 3.19 -4.94
N LEU A 82 -14.99 3.08 -3.69
CA LEU A 82 -14.17 1.96 -3.27
C LEU A 82 -14.91 0.62 -3.35
N ALA A 83 -16.20 0.60 -2.95
CA ALA A 83 -17.03 -0.59 -3.05
C ALA A 83 -17.15 -1.10 -4.50
N GLN A 84 -17.33 -0.20 -5.45
CA GLN A 84 -17.37 -0.56 -6.88
C GLN A 84 -16.00 -1.07 -7.34
N LEU A 85 -14.91 -0.37 -7.00
CA LEU A 85 -13.56 -0.78 -7.42
C LEU A 85 -13.17 -2.15 -6.85
N VAL A 86 -13.48 -2.43 -5.58
CA VAL A 86 -13.22 -3.74 -4.97
C VAL A 86 -13.88 -4.87 -5.74
N GLN A 87 -15.11 -4.68 -6.19
CA GLN A 87 -15.88 -5.71 -6.89
C GLN A 87 -15.48 -5.89 -8.35
N GLU A 88 -15.15 -4.80 -9.05
CA GLU A 88 -15.00 -4.80 -10.52
C GLU A 88 -13.55 -4.81 -10.99
N VAL A 89 -12.58 -4.43 -10.16
CA VAL A 89 -11.15 -4.46 -10.54
C VAL A 89 -10.68 -5.90 -10.72
N SER A 90 -10.03 -6.17 -11.86
CA SER A 90 -9.56 -7.49 -12.26
C SER A 90 -8.07 -7.74 -11.97
N VAL A 91 -7.36 -6.78 -11.40
CA VAL A 91 -5.93 -6.86 -11.07
C VAL A 91 -5.70 -6.84 -9.56
N PRO A 92 -4.61 -7.46 -9.06
CA PRO A 92 -4.28 -7.41 -7.64
C PRO A 92 -4.21 -5.97 -7.12
N THR A 93 -4.83 -5.72 -5.98
CA THR A 93 -5.00 -4.35 -5.46
C THR A 93 -4.48 -4.21 -4.04
N VAL A 94 -3.71 -3.15 -3.79
CA VAL A 94 -3.29 -2.71 -2.44
C VAL A 94 -4.20 -1.57 -1.98
N ILE A 95 -4.79 -1.71 -0.78
CA ILE A 95 -5.63 -0.67 -0.17
C ILE A 95 -4.96 -0.22 1.14
N ASP A 96 -4.68 1.09 1.24
CA ASP A 96 -4.00 1.71 2.41
C ASP A 96 -4.65 3.05 2.78
N ALA A 97 -4.32 3.58 3.93
CA ALA A 97 -4.64 4.94 4.38
C ALA A 97 -6.14 5.31 4.23
N ASP A 98 -6.46 6.36 3.45
CA ASP A 98 -7.85 6.82 3.26
C ASP A 98 -8.71 5.77 2.56
N GLY A 99 -8.13 4.87 1.76
CA GLY A 99 -8.84 3.71 1.21
C GLY A 99 -9.33 2.75 2.30
N LEU A 100 -8.52 2.53 3.34
CA LEU A 100 -8.95 1.74 4.50
C LEU A 100 -10.05 2.46 5.29
N ASN A 101 -9.94 3.79 5.45
CA ASN A 101 -10.98 4.57 6.11
C ASN A 101 -12.32 4.50 5.37
N ALA A 102 -12.31 4.46 4.04
CA ALA A 102 -13.51 4.33 3.22
C ALA A 102 -14.16 2.92 3.31
N LEU A 103 -13.45 1.90 3.80
CA LEU A 103 -13.99 0.55 4.05
C LEU A 103 -14.69 0.42 5.41
N VAL A 104 -14.58 1.40 6.30
CA VAL A 104 -15.22 1.32 7.63
C VAL A 104 -16.73 1.16 7.47
N GLY A 105 -17.31 0.18 8.18
CA GLY A 105 -18.73 -0.16 8.13
C GLY A 105 -19.18 -0.94 6.90
N GLN A 106 -18.26 -1.32 5.99
CA GLN A 106 -18.58 -2.10 4.78
C GLN A 106 -17.51 -3.15 4.41
N THR A 107 -16.78 -3.67 5.39
CA THR A 107 -15.71 -4.66 5.15
C THR A 107 -16.18 -5.95 4.48
N ASP A 108 -17.47 -6.27 4.55
CA ASP A 108 -18.08 -7.44 3.89
C ASP A 108 -17.89 -7.43 2.37
N ILE A 109 -17.75 -6.27 1.74
CA ILE A 109 -17.50 -6.16 0.30
C ILE A 109 -16.18 -6.80 -0.12
N LEU A 110 -15.21 -6.93 0.79
CA LEU A 110 -13.92 -7.54 0.51
C LEU A 110 -14.03 -9.00 0.07
N ARG A 111 -15.08 -9.70 0.54
CA ARG A 111 -15.39 -11.07 0.11
C ARG A 111 -15.90 -11.16 -1.33
N LEU A 112 -16.34 -10.04 -1.88
CA LEU A 112 -16.86 -9.93 -3.25
C LEU A 112 -15.78 -9.43 -4.22
N ALA A 113 -14.53 -9.32 -3.78
CA ALA A 113 -13.46 -8.78 -4.57
C ALA A 113 -13.23 -9.56 -5.87
N GLY A 114 -13.16 -8.85 -6.99
CA GLY A 114 -12.89 -9.41 -8.32
C GLY A 114 -11.46 -9.91 -8.50
N ALA A 115 -10.52 -9.45 -7.65
CA ALA A 115 -9.11 -9.79 -7.69
C ALA A 115 -8.50 -9.85 -6.27
N PRO A 116 -7.30 -10.42 -6.07
CA PRO A 116 -6.64 -10.48 -4.77
C PRO A 116 -6.42 -9.09 -4.15
N ILE A 117 -6.80 -8.92 -2.88
CA ILE A 117 -6.63 -7.68 -2.13
C ILE A 117 -5.55 -7.84 -1.05
N ILE A 118 -4.73 -6.81 -0.88
CA ILE A 118 -3.82 -6.62 0.24
C ILE A 118 -4.25 -5.35 0.97
N LEU A 119 -4.58 -5.48 2.26
CA LEU A 119 -4.81 -4.34 3.16
C LEU A 119 -3.57 -4.09 4.00
N THR A 120 -3.21 -2.81 4.20
CA THR A 120 -2.00 -2.44 4.95
C THR A 120 -2.29 -1.52 6.15
N PRO A 121 -3.22 -1.87 7.07
CA PRO A 121 -3.57 -1.00 8.17
C PRO A 121 -2.45 -0.88 9.22
N HIS A 122 -2.28 0.32 9.78
CA HIS A 122 -1.65 0.49 11.08
C HIS A 122 -2.69 0.18 12.21
N PRO A 123 -2.28 0.01 13.49
CA PRO A 123 -3.23 -0.38 14.54
C PRO A 123 -4.45 0.53 14.69
N GLY A 124 -4.30 1.83 14.42
CA GLY A 124 -5.43 2.76 14.49
C GLY A 124 -6.42 2.61 13.33
N GLU A 125 -5.94 2.30 12.13
CA GLU A 125 -6.78 1.98 10.96
C GLU A 125 -7.50 0.65 11.17
N LEU A 126 -6.78 -0.37 11.66
CA LEU A 126 -7.40 -1.67 11.93
C LEU A 126 -8.47 -1.58 13.01
N ALA A 127 -8.22 -0.81 14.08
CA ALA A 127 -9.19 -0.58 15.14
C ALA A 127 -10.50 0.01 14.59
N ARG A 128 -10.42 0.98 13.64
CA ARG A 128 -11.62 1.53 13.00
C ARG A 128 -12.33 0.51 12.11
N LEU A 129 -11.59 -0.29 11.35
CA LEU A 129 -12.14 -1.29 10.43
C LEU A 129 -12.91 -2.40 11.16
N CYS A 130 -12.46 -2.81 12.34
CA CYS A 130 -13.08 -3.88 13.13
C CYS A 130 -13.84 -3.36 14.38
N GLU A 131 -14.15 -2.06 14.42
CA GLU A 131 -14.94 -1.42 15.52
C GLU A 131 -14.37 -1.72 16.92
N SER A 132 -13.04 -1.73 17.03
CA SER A 132 -12.28 -2.05 18.24
C SER A 132 -11.47 -0.84 18.73
N THR A 133 -10.64 -1.03 19.74
CA THR A 133 -9.71 -0.02 20.23
C THR A 133 -8.27 -0.32 19.82
N VAL A 134 -7.44 0.73 19.73
CA VAL A 134 -5.99 0.55 19.44
C VAL A 134 -5.34 -0.33 20.51
N ALA A 135 -5.77 -0.23 21.76
CA ALA A 135 -5.26 -1.03 22.86
C ALA A 135 -5.54 -2.54 22.67
N GLU A 136 -6.78 -2.88 22.27
CA GLU A 136 -7.16 -4.26 21.96
C GLU A 136 -6.42 -4.82 20.76
N VAL A 137 -6.31 -4.04 19.67
CA VAL A 137 -5.51 -4.43 18.50
C VAL A 137 -4.06 -4.70 18.90
N GLN A 138 -3.45 -3.85 19.72
CA GLN A 138 -2.06 -4.03 20.17
C GLN A 138 -1.88 -5.23 21.10
N ALA A 139 -2.85 -5.50 21.98
CA ALA A 139 -2.82 -6.66 22.88
C ALA A 139 -2.94 -8.00 22.13
N HIS A 140 -3.66 -8.02 20.99
CA HIS A 140 -4.02 -9.24 20.27
C HIS A 140 -3.59 -9.22 18.78
N ARG A 141 -2.50 -8.55 18.45
CA ARG A 141 -2.07 -8.31 17.06
C ARG A 141 -2.11 -9.56 16.16
N LEU A 142 -1.49 -10.65 16.60
CA LEU A 142 -1.37 -11.85 15.77
C LEU A 142 -2.70 -12.60 15.61
N PRO A 143 -3.43 -12.98 16.68
CA PRO A 143 -4.71 -13.66 16.52
C PRO A 143 -5.71 -12.82 15.72
N LEU A 144 -5.81 -11.52 16.00
CA LEU A 144 -6.73 -10.61 15.31
C LEU A 144 -6.39 -10.48 13.82
N ALA A 145 -5.12 -10.30 13.47
CA ALA A 145 -4.72 -10.22 12.06
C ALA A 145 -5.05 -11.49 11.28
N ARG A 146 -4.91 -12.68 11.90
CA ARG A 146 -5.27 -13.95 11.27
C ARG A 146 -6.78 -14.10 11.09
N GLU A 147 -7.53 -13.79 12.12
CA GLU A 147 -9.00 -13.86 12.12
C GLU A 147 -9.58 -12.97 11.02
N LEU A 148 -9.18 -11.70 11.00
CA LEU A 148 -9.68 -10.73 10.00
C LEU A 148 -9.23 -11.05 8.58
N ALA A 149 -7.99 -11.55 8.38
CA ALA A 149 -7.56 -12.00 7.06
C ALA A 149 -8.41 -13.14 6.51
N GLN A 150 -8.80 -14.09 7.37
CA GLN A 150 -9.68 -15.20 7.03
C GLN A 150 -11.12 -14.72 6.80
N GLU A 151 -11.61 -13.88 7.71
CA GLU A 151 -12.96 -13.34 7.65
C GLU A 151 -13.19 -12.53 6.38
N TRP A 152 -12.27 -11.62 6.04
CA TRP A 152 -12.40 -10.75 4.87
C TRP A 152 -11.90 -11.35 3.56
N GLY A 153 -11.22 -12.50 3.62
CA GLY A 153 -10.67 -13.16 2.43
C GLY A 153 -9.46 -12.44 1.82
N VAL A 154 -8.74 -11.62 2.58
CA VAL A 154 -7.66 -10.74 2.11
C VAL A 154 -6.29 -11.11 2.69
N LYS A 155 -5.21 -10.61 2.09
CA LYS A 155 -3.91 -10.54 2.74
C LYS A 155 -3.87 -9.29 3.59
N LEU A 156 -3.62 -9.45 4.90
CA LEU A 156 -3.62 -8.34 5.86
C LEU A 156 -2.20 -8.07 6.36
N VAL A 157 -1.70 -6.86 6.12
CA VAL A 157 -0.42 -6.38 6.61
C VAL A 157 -0.67 -5.43 7.81
N LEU A 158 -0.65 -5.96 9.03
CA LEU A 158 -0.76 -5.13 10.23
C LEU A 158 0.59 -4.45 10.52
N LYS A 159 0.66 -3.17 10.17
CA LYS A 159 1.85 -2.32 10.36
C LYS A 159 2.20 -2.13 11.84
N GLY A 160 3.46 -1.83 12.12
CA GLY A 160 4.00 -1.54 13.47
C GLY A 160 5.30 -2.26 13.72
N ALA A 161 5.83 -2.16 14.94
CA ALA A 161 7.01 -2.94 15.34
C ALA A 161 6.76 -4.43 15.08
N ARG A 162 7.63 -5.07 14.27
CA ARG A 162 7.39 -6.43 13.79
C ARG A 162 6.06 -6.55 13.03
N SER A 163 5.94 -5.90 11.87
CA SER A 163 4.75 -6.00 11.00
C SER A 163 4.35 -7.45 10.78
N ILE A 164 3.05 -7.72 10.81
CA ILE A 164 2.49 -9.07 10.66
C ILE A 164 1.80 -9.13 9.30
N VAL A 165 2.13 -10.14 8.50
CA VAL A 165 1.39 -10.47 7.28
C VAL A 165 0.57 -11.72 7.56
N ALA A 166 -0.76 -11.61 7.51
CA ALA A 166 -1.67 -12.73 7.66
C ALA A 166 -2.38 -13.03 6.32
N THR A 167 -2.72 -14.29 6.09
CA THR A 167 -3.36 -14.74 4.85
C THR A 167 -4.70 -15.41 5.12
N PRO A 168 -5.63 -15.44 4.14
CA PRO A 168 -6.93 -16.09 4.30
C PRO A 168 -6.82 -17.57 4.63
N GLU A 169 -5.73 -18.21 4.23
CA GLU A 169 -5.46 -19.64 4.50
C GLU A 169 -5.02 -19.90 5.96
N GLY A 170 -4.92 -18.84 6.79
CA GLY A 170 -4.54 -18.91 8.19
C GLY A 170 -3.03 -18.88 8.46
N ALA A 171 -2.20 -18.82 7.41
CA ALA A 171 -0.77 -18.62 7.58
C ALA A 171 -0.45 -17.17 8.00
N TYR A 172 0.65 -16.99 8.72
CA TYR A 172 1.14 -15.66 9.10
C TYR A 172 2.67 -15.60 9.04
N TYR A 173 3.17 -14.38 8.90
CA TYR A 173 4.59 -14.07 8.84
C TYR A 173 4.84 -12.82 9.71
N VAL A 174 5.91 -12.86 10.51
CA VAL A 174 6.32 -11.72 11.34
C VAL A 174 7.59 -11.15 10.74
N ASN A 175 7.55 -9.88 10.35
CA ASN A 175 8.70 -9.21 9.75
C ASN A 175 9.81 -8.99 10.79
N SER A 176 11.05 -9.26 10.40
CA SER A 176 12.24 -9.15 11.27
C SER A 176 13.12 -7.93 10.95
N THR A 177 12.81 -7.15 9.90
CA THR A 177 13.59 -5.99 9.44
C THR A 177 12.94 -4.68 9.83
N GLY A 178 13.71 -3.59 9.80
CA GLY A 178 13.26 -2.25 10.12
C GLY A 178 13.17 -1.96 11.62
N GLY A 179 13.29 -0.70 11.93
CA GLY A 179 13.33 -0.17 13.29
C GLY A 179 12.57 1.16 13.42
N PRO A 180 12.91 1.98 14.43
CA PRO A 180 12.29 3.29 14.68
C PRO A 180 12.35 4.26 13.49
N ALA A 181 13.29 4.10 12.56
CA ALA A 181 13.38 4.89 11.34
C ALA A 181 12.09 4.84 10.48
N LEU A 182 11.27 3.78 10.64
CA LEU A 182 9.96 3.68 9.97
C LEU A 182 8.87 4.54 10.61
N ALA A 183 9.09 5.11 11.78
CA ALA A 183 8.13 5.96 12.48
C ALA A 183 8.13 7.41 11.93
N THR A 184 8.07 7.56 10.62
CA THR A 184 8.06 8.84 9.90
C THR A 184 6.85 8.95 8.98
N GLY A 185 6.35 10.17 8.77
CA GLY A 185 5.24 10.42 7.85
C GLY A 185 5.56 9.98 6.42
N GLY A 186 4.63 9.29 5.77
CA GLY A 186 4.80 8.80 4.40
C GLY A 186 5.51 7.44 4.27
N SER A 187 6.04 6.87 5.36
CA SER A 187 6.63 5.53 5.35
C SER A 187 5.62 4.47 4.89
N GLY A 188 4.34 4.59 5.30
CA GLY A 188 3.25 3.73 4.81
C GLY A 188 3.03 3.83 3.31
N ASP A 189 3.05 5.05 2.76
CA ASP A 189 2.91 5.26 1.31
C ASP A 189 4.04 4.56 0.53
N VAL A 190 5.27 4.61 1.08
CA VAL A 190 6.41 3.89 0.49
C VAL A 190 6.15 2.37 0.49
N LEU A 191 5.67 1.81 1.60
CA LEU A 191 5.30 0.39 1.68
C LEU A 191 4.23 0.02 0.64
N THR A 192 3.19 0.83 0.51
CA THR A 192 2.13 0.65 -0.49
C THR A 192 2.71 0.60 -1.91
N GLY A 193 3.61 1.52 -2.24
CA GLY A 193 4.29 1.54 -3.53
C GLY A 193 5.19 0.32 -3.76
N ILE A 194 5.93 -0.11 -2.74
CA ILE A 194 6.76 -1.32 -2.81
C ILE A 194 5.90 -2.55 -3.10
N ILE A 195 4.82 -2.76 -2.35
CA ILE A 195 3.94 -3.93 -2.51
C ILE A 195 3.28 -3.90 -3.91
N ALA A 196 2.74 -2.76 -4.33
CA ALA A 196 2.14 -2.61 -5.66
C ALA A 196 3.15 -2.88 -6.78
N GLY A 197 4.38 -2.38 -6.63
CA GLY A 197 5.45 -2.63 -7.58
C GLY A 197 5.88 -4.11 -7.67
N LEU A 198 5.86 -4.83 -6.57
CA LEU A 198 6.13 -6.27 -6.55
C LEU A 198 4.99 -7.09 -7.18
N LEU A 199 3.74 -6.69 -6.96
CA LEU A 199 2.58 -7.26 -7.65
C LEU A 199 2.69 -7.09 -9.16
N ALA A 200 3.02 -5.87 -9.61
CA ALA A 200 3.17 -5.56 -11.03
C ALA A 200 4.31 -6.35 -11.69
N GLN A 201 5.30 -6.82 -10.93
CA GLN A 201 6.36 -7.71 -11.39
C GLN A 201 5.98 -9.21 -11.36
N GLY A 202 4.71 -9.53 -11.07
CA GLY A 202 4.17 -10.88 -11.14
C GLY A 202 4.29 -11.71 -9.85
N LEU A 203 4.66 -11.11 -8.71
CA LEU A 203 4.58 -11.80 -7.44
C LEU A 203 3.11 -12.01 -7.05
N THR A 204 2.81 -13.16 -6.46
CA THR A 204 1.48 -13.37 -5.86
C THR A 204 1.23 -12.37 -4.74
N ALA A 205 -0.04 -12.09 -4.43
CA ALA A 205 -0.40 -11.16 -3.35
C ALA A 205 0.24 -11.52 -2.00
N LYS A 206 0.39 -12.82 -1.71
CA LYS A 206 1.09 -13.31 -0.51
C LYS A 206 2.59 -12.97 -0.56
N GLU A 207 3.25 -13.29 -1.66
CA GLU A 207 4.69 -13.02 -1.82
C GLU A 207 4.99 -11.53 -1.82
N ALA A 208 4.18 -10.72 -2.52
CA ALA A 208 4.33 -9.27 -2.56
C ALA A 208 4.16 -8.62 -1.18
N ALA A 209 3.18 -9.08 -0.38
CA ALA A 209 3.00 -8.59 0.99
C ALA A 209 4.20 -8.93 1.89
N ILE A 210 4.69 -10.18 1.85
CA ILE A 210 5.82 -10.63 2.67
C ILE A 210 7.11 -9.94 2.24
N ALA A 211 7.45 -9.98 0.95
CA ALA A 211 8.65 -9.34 0.43
C ALA A 211 8.60 -7.83 0.59
N GLY A 212 7.41 -7.22 0.41
CA GLY A 212 7.21 -5.79 0.56
C GLY A 212 7.55 -5.28 1.95
N VAL A 213 7.02 -5.91 3.01
CA VAL A 213 7.35 -5.49 4.39
C VAL A 213 8.81 -5.75 4.73
N PHE A 214 9.40 -6.81 4.19
CA PHE A 214 10.81 -7.14 4.41
C PHE A 214 11.74 -6.12 3.75
N ILE A 215 11.52 -5.81 2.46
CA ILE A 215 12.29 -4.81 1.69
C ILE A 215 12.12 -3.42 2.30
N HIS A 216 10.91 -3.06 2.71
CA HIS A 216 10.62 -1.79 3.35
C HIS A 216 11.41 -1.61 4.65
N GLY A 217 11.48 -2.67 5.48
CA GLY A 217 12.29 -2.66 6.69
C GLY A 217 13.79 -2.52 6.39
N LEU A 218 14.31 -3.30 5.43
CA LEU A 218 15.72 -3.17 5.00
C LEU A 218 16.03 -1.79 4.43
N ALA A 219 15.09 -1.17 3.71
CA ALA A 219 15.27 0.18 3.18
C ALA A 219 15.39 1.21 4.31
N ALA A 220 14.64 1.04 5.39
CA ALA A 220 14.75 1.90 6.57
C ALA A 220 16.07 1.69 7.34
N ASP A 221 16.51 0.43 7.47
CA ASP A 221 17.80 0.11 8.10
C ASP A 221 18.97 0.72 7.29
N GLU A 222 18.91 0.61 5.96
CA GLU A 222 19.92 1.21 5.06
C GLU A 222 19.85 2.74 5.06
N ALA A 223 18.65 3.34 5.03
CA ALA A 223 18.47 4.78 5.13
C ALA A 223 19.04 5.31 6.45
N ALA A 224 18.77 4.65 7.59
CA ALA A 224 19.34 5.01 8.89
C ALA A 224 20.87 4.95 8.88
N ARG A 225 21.46 3.96 8.23
CA ARG A 225 22.89 3.84 8.06
C ARG A 225 23.48 5.00 7.24
N GLN A 226 22.79 5.41 6.15
CA GLN A 226 23.24 6.50 5.27
C GLN A 226 23.12 7.88 5.93
N VAL A 227 22.03 8.10 6.67
CA VAL A 227 21.77 9.37 7.41
C VAL A 227 22.64 9.46 8.66
N GLY A 228 23.15 8.35 9.17
CA GLY A 228 23.98 8.30 10.38
C GLY A 228 23.20 8.05 11.68
N GLY A 229 21.95 7.56 11.57
CA GLY A 229 21.11 7.20 12.72
C GLY A 229 19.64 7.08 12.33
N GLU A 230 18.84 6.53 13.23
CA GLU A 230 17.40 6.33 12.99
C GLU A 230 16.59 7.64 13.05
N HIS A 231 17.12 8.64 13.79
CA HIS A 231 16.50 9.95 13.90
C HIS A 231 16.80 10.80 12.65
N GLY A 232 15.80 11.46 12.13
CA GLY A 232 15.93 12.32 10.94
C GLY A 232 15.73 11.60 9.61
N VAL A 233 15.54 10.29 9.60
CA VAL A 233 15.13 9.54 8.40
C VAL A 233 13.73 9.99 7.98
N VAL A 234 13.58 10.32 6.71
CA VAL A 234 12.29 10.66 6.10
C VAL A 234 11.93 9.64 5.00
N ALA A 235 10.67 9.62 4.60
CA ALA A 235 10.19 8.64 3.61
C ALA A 235 10.97 8.65 2.27
N GLY A 236 11.49 9.82 1.87
CA GLY A 236 12.36 9.96 0.69
C GLY A 236 13.66 9.19 0.81
N ASP A 237 14.24 9.08 2.01
CA ASP A 237 15.48 8.33 2.24
C ASP A 237 15.25 6.82 2.06
N LEU A 238 14.05 6.32 2.47
CA LEU A 238 13.67 4.94 2.23
C LEU A 238 13.64 4.64 0.72
N ILE A 239 13.03 5.54 -0.05
CA ILE A 239 12.95 5.42 -1.52
C ILE A 239 14.36 5.43 -2.14
N ALA A 240 15.23 6.31 -1.67
CA ALA A 240 16.60 6.41 -2.14
C ALA A 240 17.44 5.16 -1.81
N ALA A 241 17.16 4.49 -0.69
CA ALA A 241 17.84 3.27 -0.24
C ALA A 241 17.41 2.01 -1.01
N LEU A 242 16.22 1.98 -1.62
CA LEU A 242 15.66 0.79 -2.29
C LEU A 242 16.61 0.15 -3.31
N PRO A 243 17.27 0.89 -4.23
CA PRO A 243 18.18 0.28 -5.19
C PRO A 243 19.36 -0.46 -4.54
N THR A 244 19.91 0.09 -3.47
CA THR A 244 21.01 -0.54 -2.71
C THR A 244 20.55 -1.84 -2.05
N VAL A 245 19.38 -1.83 -1.43
CA VAL A 245 18.79 -3.02 -0.82
C VAL A 245 18.53 -4.12 -1.85
N LEU A 246 17.95 -3.76 -2.99
CA LEU A 246 17.62 -4.72 -4.05
C LEU A 246 18.87 -5.31 -4.71
N ALA A 247 19.92 -4.52 -4.90
CA ALA A 247 21.21 -5.02 -5.42
C ALA A 247 21.78 -6.15 -4.54
N GLY A 248 21.55 -6.10 -3.22
CA GLY A 248 21.98 -7.15 -2.30
C GLY A 248 21.35 -8.52 -2.55
N PHE A 249 20.19 -8.59 -3.20
CA PHE A 249 19.55 -9.85 -3.58
C PHE A 249 20.10 -10.42 -4.89
N HIS A 250 20.52 -9.59 -5.82
CA HIS A 250 21.09 -10.03 -7.08
C HIS A 250 22.48 -10.67 -6.91
N HIS A 251 23.30 -10.16 -6.01
CA HIS A 251 24.64 -10.70 -5.77
C HIS A 251 24.62 -12.10 -5.15
N LYS A 252 23.55 -12.48 -4.44
CA LYS A 252 23.40 -13.83 -3.87
C LYS A 252 23.02 -14.90 -4.90
N ARG A 253 22.53 -14.52 -6.09
CA ARG A 253 22.23 -15.47 -7.19
C ARG A 253 23.45 -15.92 -7.99
N ALA A 254 24.59 -15.27 -7.83
CA ALA A 254 25.84 -15.62 -8.55
C ALA A 254 26.62 -16.77 -7.91
N PHE A 255 26.11 -17.39 -6.84
CA PHE A 255 26.78 -18.48 -6.10
C PHE A 255 25.99 -19.80 -6.07
N PHE A 256 24.97 -19.96 -6.96
CA PHE A 256 24.26 -21.23 -7.15
C PHE A 256 24.22 -21.60 -8.61
#